data_65dab0663bee11f3d0a3ad6b0265c2d1
#
_entry.id   65dab0663bee11f3d0a3ad6b0265c2d1
#
_cell.length_a   1.000
_cell.length_b   1.000
_cell.length_c   1.000
_cell.angle_alpha   90.00
_cell.angle_beta   90.00
_cell.angle_gamma   90.00
#
_symmetry.space_group_name_H-M   'P 1'
#
loop_
_entity.id
_entity.type
_entity.pdbx_description
1 polymer ?
#
loop_
_entity_poly.entity_id
_entity_poly.type
_entity_poly.pdbx_seq_one_letter_code
_entity_poly.pdbx_strand_id
1 'polypeptide(L)'
;MNAIYSDYSPIFLYVDKYRFSKNWGYPGSTVPYSLIRYVISGRAVFSLGDTSYDVGPDDVFYIPQGSVLSCAAKEEIAFISIRFVGSVQLADTDMLCALWNVPFLHNFSDMPEMWTYFERAYASALTKTTFKYLEIRGYLNLICAQLARVSLDNFDKDETLEEDRKKMEARFDIESIRRRAVKSATQKNDPRITIILDTIISHLEKNYTTKELCDMAEISESTLRRLFKEQAGKTL
;
A
#
# COMPACT_ATOMS: atom_id res chain seq x y z
N MET A 1 -25.00 -8.00 -3.97
CA MET A 1 -23.69 -7.69 -3.34
C MET A 1 -22.64 -7.68 -4.43
N ASN A 2 -21.90 -6.61 -4.58
CA ASN A 2 -21.02 -6.41 -5.73
C ASN A 2 -19.73 -7.23 -5.54
N ALA A 3 -19.49 -8.22 -6.40
CA ALA A 3 -18.39 -9.20 -6.25
C ALA A 3 -17.00 -8.55 -6.14
N ILE A 4 -16.80 -7.34 -6.69
CA ILE A 4 -15.51 -6.67 -6.66
C ILE A 4 -15.09 -6.24 -5.25
N TYR A 5 -16.05 -5.89 -4.38
CA TYR A 5 -15.77 -5.55 -2.98
C TYR A 5 -15.34 -6.77 -2.17
N SER A 6 -15.87 -7.97 -2.50
CA SER A 6 -15.50 -9.22 -1.84
C SER A 6 -14.16 -9.78 -2.33
N ASP A 7 -13.76 -9.43 -3.55
CA ASP A 7 -12.57 -9.97 -4.19
C ASP A 7 -11.31 -9.11 -3.96
N TYR A 8 -11.50 -7.86 -3.45
CA TYR A 8 -10.36 -7.03 -3.09
C TYR A 8 -9.67 -7.55 -1.82
N SER A 9 -8.38 -7.73 -1.90
CA SER A 9 -7.51 -8.01 -0.76
C SER A 9 -6.17 -7.29 -0.94
N PRO A 10 -5.64 -6.62 0.08
CA PRO A 10 -4.30 -6.05 0.02
C PRO A 10 -3.26 -7.18 0.11
N ILE A 11 -2.31 -7.16 -0.81
CA ILE A 11 -1.16 -8.08 -0.85
C ILE A 11 -0.01 -7.37 -0.15
N PHE A 12 0.38 -7.88 1.01
CA PHE A 12 1.46 -7.34 1.81
C PHE A 12 2.80 -7.43 1.07
N LEU A 13 3.58 -6.36 1.12
CA LEU A 13 4.94 -6.30 0.60
C LEU A 13 5.97 -6.15 1.73
N TYR A 14 5.80 -5.14 2.59
CA TYR A 14 6.79 -4.80 3.61
C TYR A 14 6.17 -3.98 4.76
N VAL A 15 6.69 -4.14 5.97
CA VAL A 15 6.38 -3.28 7.12
C VAL A 15 7.64 -2.99 7.90
N ASP A 16 7.81 -1.73 8.31
CA ASP A 16 8.88 -1.33 9.21
C ASP A 16 8.50 -0.13 10.06
N LYS A 17 9.25 0.06 11.15
CA LYS A 17 9.16 1.19 12.06
C LYS A 17 10.33 2.12 11.84
N TYR A 18 10.04 3.36 11.55
CA TYR A 18 11.01 4.39 11.25
C TYR A 18 11.06 5.45 12.34
N ARG A 19 12.25 5.99 12.57
CA ARG A 19 12.47 7.18 13.39
C ARG A 19 13.45 8.08 12.67
N PHE A 20 13.09 9.35 12.51
CA PHE A 20 13.87 10.34 11.81
C PHE A 20 14.02 11.62 12.63
N SER A 21 15.18 12.29 12.51
CA SER A 21 15.43 13.57 13.16
C SER A 21 14.64 14.71 12.51
N LYS A 22 14.58 15.85 13.18
CA LYS A 22 13.92 17.09 12.71
C LYS A 22 14.36 17.53 11.31
N ASN A 23 15.57 17.21 10.87
CA ASN A 23 16.09 17.64 9.57
C ASN A 23 15.82 16.62 8.45
N TRP A 24 15.09 15.55 8.76
CA TRP A 24 14.77 14.56 7.75
C TRP A 24 13.83 15.11 6.68
N GLY A 25 14.20 14.85 5.43
CA GLY A 25 13.36 15.12 4.28
C GLY A 25 13.42 13.97 3.28
N TYR A 26 12.31 13.72 2.63
CA TYR A 26 12.20 12.80 1.51
C TYR A 26 11.78 13.64 0.28
N PRO A 27 12.63 13.74 -0.75
CA PRO A 27 12.30 14.50 -1.96
C PRO A 27 11.20 13.81 -2.73
N GLY A 28 10.40 14.57 -3.49
CA GLY A 28 9.27 14.04 -4.27
C GLY A 28 9.68 12.89 -5.17
N SER A 29 9.04 11.73 -4.98
CA SER A 29 9.28 10.51 -5.76
C SER A 29 7.97 9.74 -5.95
N THR A 30 7.79 9.18 -7.15
CA THR A 30 6.62 8.34 -7.44
C THR A 30 6.73 7.03 -6.69
N VAL A 31 5.68 6.70 -5.93
CA VAL A 31 5.62 5.47 -5.12
C VAL A 31 4.98 4.36 -5.95
N PRO A 32 5.68 3.23 -6.21
CA PRO A 32 5.20 2.17 -7.08
C PRO A 32 4.21 1.18 -6.42
N TYR A 33 3.86 1.40 -5.17
CA TYR A 33 2.94 0.59 -4.35
C TYR A 33 2.10 1.52 -3.47
N SER A 34 1.07 1.01 -2.85
CA SER A 34 0.32 1.74 -1.83
C SER A 34 1.03 1.66 -0.48
N LEU A 35 0.98 2.76 0.30
CA LEU A 35 1.52 2.83 1.65
C LEU A 35 0.46 3.30 2.63
N ILE A 36 0.51 2.74 3.84
CA ILE A 36 -0.22 3.27 4.99
C ILE A 36 0.80 3.53 6.10
N ARG A 37 0.80 4.75 6.64
CA ARG A 37 1.68 5.15 7.75
C ARG A 37 0.85 5.52 8.97
N TYR A 38 1.19 4.93 10.11
CA TYR A 38 0.68 5.36 11.42
C TYR A 38 1.76 6.19 12.13
N VAL A 39 1.46 7.43 12.45
CA VAL A 39 2.38 8.32 13.17
C VAL A 39 2.31 8.03 14.67
N ILE A 40 3.45 7.61 15.24
CA ILE A 40 3.57 7.25 16.66
C ILE A 40 3.84 8.49 17.51
N SER A 41 4.75 9.35 17.01
CA SER A 41 5.18 10.56 17.73
C SER A 41 5.79 11.56 16.75
N GLY A 42 5.80 12.83 17.16
CA GLY A 42 6.39 13.90 16.37
C GLY A 42 5.44 14.45 15.32
N ARG A 43 5.93 15.44 14.54
CA ARG A 43 5.16 16.13 13.51
C ARG A 43 5.97 16.28 12.23
N ALA A 44 5.29 16.16 11.11
CA ALA A 44 5.88 16.32 9.78
C ALA A 44 4.84 16.92 8.81
N VAL A 45 5.32 17.35 7.65
CA VAL A 45 4.49 17.60 6.47
C VAL A 45 4.71 16.47 5.49
N PHE A 46 3.63 15.78 5.11
CA PHE A 46 3.63 14.82 4.01
C PHE A 46 2.85 15.41 2.86
N SER A 47 3.37 15.34 1.64
CA SER A 47 2.70 15.89 0.46
C SER A 47 2.48 14.83 -0.60
N LEU A 48 1.30 14.85 -1.20
CA LEU A 48 0.93 14.06 -2.38
C LEU A 48 0.76 15.01 -3.57
N GLY A 49 1.73 15.00 -4.49
CA GLY A 49 1.81 16.03 -5.52
C GLY A 49 1.90 17.42 -4.89
N ASP A 50 0.98 18.29 -5.26
CA ASP A 50 0.92 19.70 -4.78
C ASP A 50 0.16 19.87 -3.46
N THR A 51 -0.49 18.80 -2.94
CA THR A 51 -1.27 18.89 -1.71
C THR A 51 -0.46 18.44 -0.52
N SER A 52 -0.39 19.31 0.51
CA SER A 52 0.36 19.07 1.75
C SER A 52 -0.55 18.80 2.93
N TYR A 53 -0.13 17.89 3.79
CA TYR A 53 -0.83 17.45 4.99
C TYR A 53 0.09 17.55 6.21
N ASP A 54 -0.36 18.27 7.24
CA ASP A 54 0.28 18.24 8.55
C ASP A 54 -0.08 16.94 9.27
N VAL A 55 0.91 16.15 9.63
CA VAL A 55 0.71 14.87 10.32
C VAL A 55 1.30 14.91 11.73
N GLY A 56 0.61 14.28 12.67
CA GLY A 56 0.98 14.18 14.07
C GLY A 56 0.62 12.81 14.67
N PRO A 57 0.78 12.63 16.00
CA PRO A 57 0.46 11.38 16.66
C PRO A 57 -0.97 10.91 16.39
N ASP A 58 -1.14 9.58 16.24
CA ASP A 58 -2.39 8.88 15.95
C ASP A 58 -2.97 9.16 14.55
N ASP A 59 -2.26 9.94 13.72
CA ASP A 59 -2.63 10.10 12.33
C ASP A 59 -2.24 8.86 11.51
N VAL A 60 -3.18 8.42 10.68
CA VAL A 60 -2.93 7.46 9.62
C VAL A 60 -2.92 8.19 8.30
N PHE A 61 -1.80 8.09 7.59
CA PHE A 61 -1.62 8.70 6.29
C PHE A 61 -1.55 7.62 5.20
N TYR A 62 -2.52 7.66 4.30
CA TYR A 62 -2.61 6.75 3.16
C TYR A 62 -2.01 7.39 1.91
N ILE A 63 -1.13 6.66 1.25
CA ILE A 63 -0.45 7.06 0.02
C ILE A 63 -0.80 6.06 -1.07
N PRO A 64 -1.67 6.43 -2.03
CA PRO A 64 -2.01 5.57 -3.16
C PRO A 64 -0.81 5.23 -4.04
N GLN A 65 -0.83 4.04 -4.64
CA GLN A 65 0.13 3.66 -5.68
C GLN A 65 0.13 4.71 -6.81
N GLY A 66 1.32 5.06 -7.30
CA GLY A 66 1.50 6.05 -8.37
C GLY A 66 1.58 7.50 -7.88
N SER A 67 1.29 7.78 -6.60
CA SER A 67 1.40 9.13 -6.04
C SER A 67 2.84 9.62 -6.00
N VAL A 68 3.05 10.92 -6.19
CA VAL A 68 4.33 11.59 -5.93
C VAL A 68 4.35 12.00 -4.46
N LEU A 69 5.17 11.31 -3.65
CA LEU A 69 5.28 11.54 -2.22
C LEU A 69 6.50 12.38 -1.92
N SER A 70 6.35 13.44 -1.12
CA SER A 70 7.44 14.10 -0.42
C SER A 70 7.14 14.23 1.07
N CYS A 71 8.19 14.33 1.91
CA CYS A 71 8.05 14.44 3.35
C CYS A 71 9.09 15.41 3.90
N ALA A 72 8.70 16.19 4.94
CA ALA A 72 9.59 17.06 5.68
C ALA A 72 9.25 17.02 7.17
N ALA A 73 10.19 16.59 8.00
CA ALA A 73 9.99 16.54 9.45
C ALA A 73 10.03 17.96 10.05
N LYS A 74 9.04 18.29 10.88
CA LYS A 74 9.01 19.53 11.68
C LYS A 74 9.76 19.34 13.01
N GLU A 75 9.77 18.13 13.52
CA GLU A 75 10.48 17.69 14.73
C GLU A 75 10.92 16.25 14.56
N GLU A 76 11.49 15.60 15.59
CA GLU A 76 11.76 14.16 15.51
C GLU A 76 10.43 13.41 15.33
N ILE A 77 10.36 12.57 14.28
CA ILE A 77 9.15 11.83 13.94
C ILE A 77 9.40 10.33 13.97
N ALA A 78 8.43 9.57 14.50
CA ALA A 78 8.41 8.12 14.43
C ALA A 78 7.07 7.63 13.86
N PHE A 79 7.13 6.66 12.96
CA PHE A 79 5.95 6.04 12.36
C PHE A 79 6.19 4.58 11.97
N ILE A 80 5.12 3.78 11.90
CA ILE A 80 5.13 2.48 11.24
C ILE A 80 4.59 2.67 9.82
N SER A 81 5.24 2.07 8.84
CA SER A 81 4.84 2.12 7.43
C SER A 81 4.63 0.72 6.89
N ILE A 82 3.45 0.46 6.32
CA ILE A 82 3.10 -0.80 5.66
C ILE A 82 2.98 -0.53 4.16
N ARG A 83 3.67 -1.34 3.35
CA ARG A 83 3.63 -1.31 1.89
C ARG A 83 2.83 -2.49 1.38
N PHE A 84 1.97 -2.26 0.40
CA PHE A 84 1.14 -3.30 -0.18
C PHE A 84 0.70 -2.94 -1.60
N VAL A 85 0.16 -3.92 -2.31
CA VAL A 85 -0.53 -3.72 -3.60
C VAL A 85 -1.91 -4.35 -3.51
N GLY A 86 -2.85 -3.88 -4.29
CA GLY A 86 -4.18 -4.51 -4.37
C GLY A 86 -4.14 -5.82 -5.13
N SER A 87 -4.96 -6.81 -4.71
CA SER A 87 -5.15 -8.07 -5.46
C SER A 87 -5.74 -7.84 -6.86
N VAL A 88 -6.53 -6.78 -7.00
CA VAL A 88 -7.06 -6.30 -8.28
C VAL A 88 -6.25 -5.08 -8.67
N GLN A 89 -5.53 -5.16 -9.77
CA GLN A 89 -4.76 -4.05 -10.32
C GLN A 89 -5.39 -3.59 -11.63
N LEU A 90 -5.72 -2.32 -11.69
CA LEU A 90 -6.02 -1.62 -12.93
C LEU A 90 -4.88 -0.64 -13.17
N ALA A 91 -4.41 -0.55 -14.41
CA ALA A 91 -3.36 0.41 -14.76
C ALA A 91 -3.73 1.80 -14.20
N ASP A 92 -2.80 2.40 -13.47
CA ASP A 92 -2.90 3.76 -12.92
C ASP A 92 -4.09 4.01 -11.93
N THR A 93 -4.72 2.96 -11.41
CA THR A 93 -5.84 3.11 -10.48
C THR A 93 -5.54 2.40 -9.16
N ASP A 94 -5.49 3.18 -8.07
CA ASP A 94 -5.49 2.63 -6.72
C ASP A 94 -6.88 2.15 -6.34
N MET A 95 -7.02 0.83 -6.17
CA MET A 95 -8.33 0.21 -5.97
C MET A 95 -8.93 0.47 -4.59
N LEU A 96 -8.14 0.75 -3.56
CA LEU A 96 -8.67 1.09 -2.24
C LEU A 96 -9.34 2.46 -2.29
N CYS A 97 -8.73 3.43 -2.95
CA CYS A 97 -9.36 4.73 -3.22
C CYS A 97 -10.56 4.60 -4.14
N ALA A 98 -10.44 3.83 -5.22
CA ALA A 98 -11.50 3.70 -6.22
C ALA A 98 -12.77 3.02 -5.68
N LEU A 99 -12.62 2.03 -4.78
CA LEU A 99 -13.76 1.28 -4.23
C LEU A 99 -14.39 1.97 -3.02
N TRP A 100 -13.59 2.60 -2.16
CA TRP A 100 -14.07 3.14 -0.88
C TRP A 100 -13.77 4.62 -0.66
N ASN A 101 -13.10 5.30 -1.61
CA ASN A 101 -12.75 6.71 -1.50
C ASN A 101 -12.09 7.04 -0.14
N VAL A 102 -11.15 6.20 0.30
CA VAL A 102 -10.52 6.34 1.61
C VAL A 102 -9.80 7.68 1.74
N PRO A 103 -9.87 8.35 2.90
CA PRO A 103 -9.20 9.62 3.12
C PRO A 103 -7.67 9.43 3.14
N PHE A 104 -6.94 10.40 2.59
CA PHE A 104 -5.47 10.37 2.63
C PHE A 104 -4.92 10.60 4.03
N LEU A 105 -5.63 11.34 4.87
CA LEU A 105 -5.28 11.60 6.26
C LEU A 105 -6.51 11.45 7.16
N HIS A 106 -6.37 10.68 8.23
CA HIS A 106 -7.38 10.60 9.29
C HIS A 106 -6.72 10.34 10.64
N ASN A 107 -7.21 11.02 11.69
CA ASN A 107 -6.74 10.82 13.06
C ASN A 107 -7.55 9.70 13.72
N PHE A 108 -6.88 8.74 14.36
CA PHE A 108 -7.46 7.58 15.02
C PHE A 108 -7.23 7.59 16.55
N SER A 109 -7.09 8.77 17.15
CA SER A 109 -6.93 8.89 18.62
C SER A 109 -8.09 8.33 19.43
N ASP A 110 -9.29 8.28 18.84
CA ASP A 110 -10.52 7.71 19.41
C ASP A 110 -10.66 6.20 19.16
N MET A 111 -9.75 5.58 18.37
CA MET A 111 -9.78 4.16 18.02
C MET A 111 -8.41 3.49 18.32
N PRO A 112 -8.13 3.14 19.57
CA PRO A 112 -6.85 2.57 20.00
C PRO A 112 -6.51 1.23 19.32
N GLU A 113 -7.50 0.52 18.78
CA GLU A 113 -7.29 -0.70 18.02
C GLU A 113 -6.46 -0.45 16.75
N MET A 114 -6.54 0.74 16.15
CA MET A 114 -5.75 1.07 14.96
C MET A 114 -4.25 0.98 15.25
N TRP A 115 -3.79 1.56 16.37
CA TRP A 115 -2.42 1.38 16.85
C TRP A 115 -2.06 -0.09 17.02
N THR A 116 -2.94 -0.87 17.65
CA THR A 116 -2.72 -2.30 17.88
C THR A 116 -2.52 -3.08 16.59
N TYR A 117 -3.26 -2.75 15.54
CA TYR A 117 -3.12 -3.42 14.25
C TYR A 117 -1.76 -3.14 13.61
N PHE A 118 -1.28 -1.89 13.66
CA PHE A 118 0.05 -1.54 13.13
C PHE A 118 1.17 -2.16 13.95
N GLU A 119 1.09 -2.09 15.28
CA GLU A 119 2.08 -2.68 16.18
C GLU A 119 2.18 -4.19 15.97
N ARG A 120 1.05 -4.89 15.91
CA ARG A 120 1.01 -6.33 15.70
C ARG A 120 1.51 -6.74 14.33
N ALA A 121 1.15 -6.02 13.27
CA ALA A 121 1.69 -6.27 11.95
C ALA A 121 3.23 -6.16 11.93
N TYR A 122 3.78 -5.11 12.56
CA TYR A 122 5.21 -4.93 12.70
C TYR A 122 5.85 -6.03 13.58
N ALA A 123 5.28 -6.34 14.74
CA ALA A 123 5.79 -7.39 15.63
C ALA A 123 5.81 -8.77 14.95
N SER A 124 4.74 -9.12 14.20
CA SER A 124 4.70 -10.36 13.43
C SER A 124 5.80 -10.42 12.37
N ALA A 125 6.13 -9.29 11.73
CA ALA A 125 7.21 -9.24 10.72
C ALA A 125 8.57 -9.59 11.29
N LEU A 126 8.82 -9.27 12.56
CA LEU A 126 10.08 -9.59 13.26
C LEU A 126 10.21 -11.07 13.63
N THR A 127 9.12 -11.84 13.58
CA THR A 127 9.17 -13.28 13.88
C THR A 127 9.81 -14.06 12.73
N LYS A 128 10.39 -15.24 13.08
CA LYS A 128 10.98 -16.16 12.08
C LYS A 128 10.01 -17.21 11.56
N THR A 129 8.74 -17.12 11.93
CA THR A 129 7.71 -18.11 11.56
C THR A 129 7.11 -17.82 10.19
N THR A 130 6.75 -18.85 9.44
CA THR A 130 6.13 -18.69 8.12
C THR A 130 4.69 -18.19 8.19
N PHE A 131 3.96 -18.46 9.27
CA PHE A 131 2.59 -17.99 9.47
C PHE A 131 2.50 -16.47 9.74
N LYS A 132 3.62 -15.78 9.99
CA LYS A 132 3.65 -14.32 10.11
C LYS A 132 2.94 -13.59 8.96
N TYR A 133 3.05 -14.13 7.75
CA TYR A 133 2.41 -13.52 6.57
C TYR A 133 0.88 -13.58 6.63
N LEU A 134 0.30 -14.60 7.28
CA LEU A 134 -1.13 -14.66 7.53
C LEU A 134 -1.56 -13.63 8.57
N GLU A 135 -0.79 -13.49 9.66
CA GLU A 135 -1.05 -12.50 10.70
C GLU A 135 -0.97 -11.07 10.15
N ILE A 136 0.14 -10.72 9.46
CA ILE A 136 0.32 -9.39 8.86
C ILE A 136 -0.81 -9.08 7.89
N ARG A 137 -1.19 -10.04 7.03
CA ARG A 137 -2.31 -9.88 6.10
C ARG A 137 -3.63 -9.65 6.83
N GLY A 138 -3.86 -10.36 7.93
CA GLY A 138 -5.03 -10.16 8.78
C GLY A 138 -5.10 -8.73 9.31
N TYR A 139 -4.02 -8.21 9.90
CA TYR A 139 -3.96 -6.84 10.42
C TYR A 139 -4.07 -5.81 9.30
N LEU A 140 -3.43 -6.03 8.15
CA LEU A 140 -3.54 -5.12 6.99
C LEU A 140 -4.98 -5.04 6.47
N ASN A 141 -5.71 -6.16 6.41
CA ASN A 141 -7.13 -6.16 6.06
C ASN A 141 -7.97 -5.37 7.07
N LEU A 142 -7.69 -5.51 8.38
CA LEU A 142 -8.38 -4.72 9.41
C LEU A 142 -8.10 -3.23 9.28
N ILE A 143 -6.86 -2.83 9.03
CA ILE A 143 -6.48 -1.43 8.79
C ILE A 143 -7.24 -0.88 7.57
N CYS A 144 -7.24 -1.58 6.44
CA CYS A 144 -7.97 -1.16 5.24
C CYS A 144 -9.49 -1.07 5.49
N ALA A 145 -10.05 -1.99 6.27
CA ALA A 145 -11.47 -1.97 6.64
C ALA A 145 -11.83 -0.74 7.50
N GLN A 146 -10.97 -0.34 8.44
CA GLN A 146 -11.20 0.88 9.23
C GLN A 146 -11.11 2.15 8.37
N LEU A 147 -10.13 2.23 7.46
CA LEU A 147 -10.04 3.35 6.53
C LEU A 147 -11.29 3.44 5.62
N ALA A 148 -11.79 2.31 5.14
CA ALA A 148 -13.03 2.26 4.36
C ALA A 148 -14.26 2.67 5.19
N ARG A 149 -14.31 2.30 6.48
CA ARG A 149 -15.41 2.67 7.40
C ARG A 149 -15.45 4.18 7.63
N VAL A 150 -14.31 4.81 7.90
CA VAL A 150 -14.21 6.27 8.05
C VAL A 150 -14.74 6.99 6.82
N SER A 151 -14.49 6.45 5.64
CA SER A 151 -15.04 7.00 4.40
C SER A 151 -16.56 6.95 4.38
N LEU A 152 -17.16 5.81 4.75
CA LEU A 152 -18.62 5.65 4.79
C LEU A 152 -19.28 6.60 5.82
N ASP A 153 -18.68 6.73 7.02
CA ASP A 153 -19.19 7.63 8.06
C ASP A 153 -19.15 9.11 7.64
N ASN A 154 -18.24 9.48 6.75
CA ASN A 154 -18.21 10.80 6.14
C ASN A 154 -19.28 10.96 5.04
N PHE A 155 -19.64 9.88 4.32
CA PHE A 155 -20.69 9.88 3.32
C PHE A 155 -22.09 10.09 3.91
N ASP A 156 -22.39 9.48 5.06
CA ASP A 156 -23.71 9.61 5.70
C ASP A 156 -23.98 11.04 6.23
N LYS A 157 -22.94 11.89 6.30
CA LYS A 157 -23.05 13.27 6.80
C LYS A 157 -23.23 14.31 5.67
N ASP A 158 -23.09 13.93 4.40
CA ASP A 158 -23.09 14.87 3.27
C ASP A 158 -23.92 14.31 2.10
N GLU A 159 -25.17 14.82 1.94
CA GLU A 159 -26.10 14.41 0.87
C GLU A 159 -25.55 14.62 -0.55
N THR A 160 -24.56 15.51 -0.73
CA THR A 160 -23.91 15.76 -2.03
C THR A 160 -23.05 14.58 -2.50
N LEU A 161 -22.60 13.74 -1.57
CA LEU A 161 -21.73 12.60 -1.85
C LEU A 161 -22.48 11.39 -2.44
N GLU A 162 -23.81 11.31 -2.28
CA GLU A 162 -24.59 10.23 -2.90
C GLU A 162 -24.68 10.38 -4.43
N GLU A 163 -24.71 11.62 -4.93
CA GLU A 163 -24.60 11.88 -6.37
C GLU A 163 -23.20 11.53 -6.91
N ASP A 164 -22.15 11.81 -6.15
CA ASP A 164 -20.78 11.48 -6.54
C ASP A 164 -20.51 9.97 -6.46
N ARG A 165 -21.15 9.25 -5.52
CA ARG A 165 -21.17 7.78 -5.50
C ARG A 165 -21.83 7.20 -6.75
N LYS A 166 -22.99 7.72 -7.14
CA LYS A 166 -23.70 7.31 -8.37
C LYS A 166 -22.88 7.63 -9.61
N LYS A 167 -22.18 8.77 -9.64
CA LYS A 167 -21.27 9.14 -10.74
C LYS A 167 -20.04 8.23 -10.76
N MET A 168 -19.51 7.82 -9.60
CA MET A 168 -18.40 6.86 -9.52
C MET A 168 -18.86 5.45 -9.92
N GLU A 169 -20.00 4.98 -9.46
CA GLU A 169 -20.58 3.69 -9.88
C GLU A 169 -20.85 3.65 -11.38
N ALA A 170 -21.31 4.77 -11.96
CA ALA A 170 -21.51 4.92 -13.42
C ALA A 170 -20.19 5.06 -14.20
N ARG A 171 -19.12 5.60 -13.57
CA ARG A 171 -17.81 5.78 -14.18
C ARG A 171 -17.01 4.48 -14.21
N PHE A 172 -17.24 3.59 -13.26
CA PHE A 172 -16.69 2.25 -13.22
C PHE A 172 -17.73 1.27 -13.80
N ASP A 173 -17.63 0.99 -15.10
CA ASP A 173 -18.25 -0.22 -15.65
C ASP A 173 -17.62 -1.44 -14.97
N ILE A 174 -18.24 -1.82 -13.84
CA ILE A 174 -17.80 -2.90 -12.94
C ILE A 174 -17.60 -4.21 -13.71
N GLU A 175 -18.35 -4.42 -14.78
CA GLU A 175 -18.23 -5.60 -15.62
C GLU A 175 -16.96 -5.55 -16.51
N SER A 176 -16.60 -4.37 -17.01
CA SER A 176 -15.35 -4.19 -17.75
C SER A 176 -14.13 -4.29 -16.82
N ILE A 177 -14.24 -3.79 -15.59
CA ILE A 177 -13.24 -3.93 -14.53
C ILE A 177 -13.06 -5.42 -14.20
N ARG A 178 -14.16 -6.14 -13.99
CA ARG A 178 -14.14 -7.59 -13.71
C ARG A 178 -13.51 -8.40 -14.83
N ARG A 179 -13.83 -8.10 -16.10
CA ARG A 179 -13.22 -8.77 -17.26
C ARG A 179 -11.72 -8.49 -17.37
N ARG A 180 -11.27 -7.27 -17.02
CA ARG A 180 -9.84 -6.90 -17.02
C ARG A 180 -9.12 -7.54 -15.82
N ALA A 181 -9.73 -7.56 -14.62
CA ALA A 181 -9.19 -8.21 -13.44
C ALA A 181 -9.06 -9.73 -13.61
N VAL A 182 -10.06 -10.39 -14.20
CA VAL A 182 -9.99 -11.82 -14.56
C VAL A 182 -8.88 -12.07 -15.58
N LYS A 183 -8.70 -11.17 -16.57
CA LYS A 183 -7.61 -11.26 -17.55
C LYS A 183 -6.23 -11.04 -16.93
N SER A 184 -6.13 -10.16 -15.92
CA SER A 184 -4.89 -9.92 -15.15
C SER A 184 -4.60 -11.06 -14.16
N ALA A 185 -5.63 -11.60 -13.50
CA ALA A 185 -5.48 -12.74 -12.59
C ALA A 185 -5.12 -14.05 -13.31
N THR A 186 -5.46 -14.18 -14.60
CA THR A 186 -5.00 -15.29 -15.44
C THR A 186 -3.58 -15.12 -15.96
N GLN A 187 -2.99 -13.93 -15.87
CA GLN A 187 -1.55 -13.74 -16.00
C GLN A 187 -0.90 -14.26 -14.70
N LYS A 188 -0.53 -15.53 -14.72
CA LYS A 188 0.17 -16.21 -13.62
C LYS A 188 1.41 -15.41 -13.27
N ASN A 189 1.37 -14.70 -12.15
CA ASN A 189 2.59 -14.15 -11.56
C ASN A 189 3.50 -15.33 -11.23
N ASP A 190 4.67 -15.35 -11.83
CA ASP A 190 5.65 -16.40 -11.54
C ASP A 190 6.13 -16.21 -10.08
N PRO A 191 5.93 -17.20 -9.19
CA PRO A 191 6.26 -17.05 -7.77
C PRO A 191 7.74 -16.73 -7.53
N ARG A 192 8.62 -17.09 -8.46
CA ARG A 192 10.06 -16.80 -8.39
C ARG A 192 10.34 -15.31 -8.52
N ILE A 193 9.58 -14.60 -9.35
CA ILE A 193 9.70 -13.14 -9.46
C ILE A 193 9.14 -12.45 -8.23
N THR A 194 8.09 -12.99 -7.63
CA THR A 194 7.56 -12.47 -6.35
C THR A 194 8.63 -12.56 -5.25
N ILE A 195 9.33 -13.69 -5.14
CA ILE A 195 10.43 -13.86 -4.17
C ILE A 195 11.56 -12.83 -4.41
N ILE A 196 11.94 -12.60 -5.66
CA ILE A 196 12.96 -11.60 -6.03
C ILE A 196 12.50 -10.20 -5.61
N LEU A 197 11.27 -9.81 -5.97
CA LEU A 197 10.72 -8.51 -5.62
C LEU A 197 10.65 -8.31 -4.10
N ASP A 198 10.17 -9.30 -3.37
CA ASP A 198 10.13 -9.28 -1.91
C ASP A 198 11.54 -9.11 -1.30
N THR A 199 12.53 -9.80 -1.85
CA THR A 199 13.91 -9.70 -1.39
C THR A 199 14.51 -8.32 -1.66
N ILE A 200 14.33 -7.77 -2.86
CA ILE A 200 14.80 -6.43 -3.21
C ILE A 200 14.12 -5.37 -2.32
N ILE A 201 12.79 -5.48 -2.13
CA ILE A 201 12.01 -4.54 -1.33
C ILE A 201 12.38 -4.61 0.15
N SER A 202 12.70 -5.81 0.65
CA SER A 202 13.09 -6.02 2.05
C SER A 202 14.49 -5.51 2.38
N HIS A 203 15.34 -5.33 1.37
CA HIS A 203 16.75 -4.95 1.54
C HIS A 203 17.15 -3.89 0.49
N LEU A 204 16.46 -2.77 0.47
CA LEU A 204 16.68 -1.68 -0.49
C LEU A 204 18.08 -1.05 -0.37
N GLU A 205 18.77 -1.24 0.75
CA GLU A 205 20.16 -0.81 0.96
C GLU A 205 21.18 -1.69 0.25
N LYS A 206 20.78 -2.89 -0.19
CA LYS A 206 21.67 -3.85 -0.85
C LYS A 206 21.51 -3.77 -2.37
N ASN A 207 22.65 -3.60 -3.04
CA ASN A 207 22.71 -3.72 -4.50
C ASN A 207 22.85 -5.19 -4.89
N TYR A 208 21.82 -5.74 -5.50
CA TYR A 208 21.83 -7.10 -6.02
C TYR A 208 22.37 -7.13 -7.44
N THR A 209 23.28 -8.05 -7.70
CA THR A 209 23.69 -8.35 -9.07
C THR A 209 22.64 -9.24 -9.77
N THR A 210 22.55 -9.16 -11.09
CA THR A 210 21.66 -10.02 -11.88
C THR A 210 21.92 -11.51 -11.60
N LYS A 211 23.19 -11.87 -11.36
CA LYS A 211 23.59 -13.25 -11.02
C LYS A 211 22.99 -13.69 -9.68
N GLU A 212 23.08 -12.88 -8.63
CA GLU A 212 22.49 -13.20 -7.33
C GLU A 212 20.96 -13.40 -7.41
N LEU A 213 20.29 -12.57 -8.22
CA LEU A 213 18.85 -12.70 -8.43
C LEU A 213 18.49 -13.97 -9.24
N CYS A 214 19.32 -14.34 -10.21
CA CYS A 214 19.17 -15.60 -10.95
C CYS A 214 19.36 -16.82 -10.04
N ASP A 215 20.39 -16.79 -9.20
CA ASP A 215 20.70 -17.87 -8.27
C ASP A 215 19.59 -18.03 -7.23
N MET A 216 19.03 -16.92 -6.72
CA MET A 216 17.89 -16.91 -5.79
C MET A 216 16.62 -17.55 -6.34
N ALA A 217 16.35 -17.32 -7.62
CA ALA A 217 15.14 -17.79 -8.28
C ALA A 217 15.35 -19.09 -9.06
N GLU A 218 16.58 -19.61 -9.08
CA GLU A 218 16.99 -20.80 -9.86
C GLU A 218 16.59 -20.71 -11.34
N ILE A 219 16.80 -19.53 -11.96
CA ILE A 219 16.46 -19.27 -13.36
C ILE A 219 17.63 -18.64 -14.11
N SER A 220 17.61 -18.79 -15.45
CA SER A 220 18.57 -18.12 -16.31
C SER A 220 18.32 -16.61 -16.40
N GLU A 221 19.35 -15.84 -16.70
CA GLU A 221 19.25 -14.38 -16.85
C GLU A 221 18.21 -13.96 -17.91
N SER A 222 18.16 -14.66 -19.02
CA SER A 222 17.16 -14.40 -20.07
C SER A 222 15.73 -14.63 -19.59
N THR A 223 15.51 -15.68 -18.80
CA THR A 223 14.21 -15.97 -18.17
C THR A 223 13.86 -14.91 -17.13
N LEU A 224 14.82 -14.53 -16.29
CA LEU A 224 14.63 -13.47 -15.28
C LEU A 224 14.23 -12.15 -15.95
N ARG A 225 14.97 -11.68 -16.94
CA ARG A 225 14.68 -10.41 -17.64
C ARG A 225 13.31 -10.42 -18.31
N ARG A 226 12.92 -11.52 -18.93
CA ARG A 226 11.60 -11.67 -19.57
C ARG A 226 10.49 -11.62 -18.51
N LEU A 227 10.56 -12.48 -17.50
CA LEU A 227 9.54 -12.57 -16.45
C LEU A 227 9.43 -11.27 -15.65
N PHE A 228 10.56 -10.66 -15.32
CA PHE A 228 10.59 -9.40 -14.57
C PHE A 228 9.93 -8.27 -15.37
N LYS A 229 10.21 -8.18 -16.67
CA LYS A 229 9.55 -7.20 -17.56
C LYS A 229 8.05 -7.45 -17.68
N GLU A 230 7.62 -8.73 -17.79
CA GLU A 230 6.21 -9.12 -17.89
C GLU A 230 5.44 -8.80 -16.61
N GLN A 231 6.04 -8.95 -15.43
CA GLN A 231 5.35 -8.78 -14.12
C GLN A 231 5.56 -7.42 -13.49
N ALA A 232 6.77 -6.87 -13.53
CA ALA A 232 7.08 -5.57 -12.94
C ALA A 232 6.92 -4.40 -13.92
N GLY A 233 6.70 -4.67 -15.20
CA GLY A 233 6.55 -3.65 -16.24
C GLY A 233 7.83 -2.86 -16.54
N LYS A 234 8.95 -3.20 -15.90
CA LYS A 234 10.25 -2.53 -16.01
C LYS A 234 11.35 -3.53 -16.33
N THR A 235 12.41 -3.05 -16.96
CA THR A 235 13.66 -3.84 -17.11
C THR A 235 14.41 -3.89 -15.78
N LEU A 236 15.06 -5.00 -15.54
CA LEU A 236 15.92 -5.23 -14.39
C LEU A 236 17.13 -4.31 -14.44
#